data_6564206ed20eecf1a89c6ebf920381bf
#
_entry.id   6564206ed20eecf1a89c6ebf920381bf
#
_cell.length_a   1.000
_cell.length_b   1.000
_cell.length_c   1.000
_cell.angle_alpha   90.00
_cell.angle_beta   90.00
_cell.angle_gamma   90.00
#
_symmetry.space_group_name_H-M   'P 1'
#
loop_
_entity.id
_entity.type
_entity.pdbx_description
1 polymer ?
#
loop_
_entity_poly.entity_id
_entity_poly.type
_entity_poly.pdbx_seq_one_letter_code
_entity_poly.pdbx_strand_id
1 'polypeptide(L)'
;MRRITSVLMLAGLCAMPAFASAASYQNVAVVDVSCSKRVAADPDSHTRDCALKCSGDGFGIITSDQKFLKFDAEGNARITEALKTSSKKDHLRVNVEGDVQGDTLKVTSIELL
;
A
#
# COMPACT_ATOMS: atom_id res chain seq x y z
N MET A 1 64.69 -8.94 4.39
CA MET A 1 63.53 -9.80 4.51
C MET A 1 62.27 -8.96 4.45
N ARG A 2 61.59 -9.07 3.38
CA ARG A 2 60.33 -8.35 3.18
C ARG A 2 59.15 -9.29 3.37
N ARG A 3 58.32 -9.00 4.33
CA ARG A 3 57.05 -9.70 4.55
C ARG A 3 56.00 -9.03 3.72
N ILE A 4 55.50 -9.73 2.73
CA ILE A 4 54.36 -9.28 1.94
C ILE A 4 53.12 -9.70 2.70
N THR A 5 52.43 -8.75 3.27
CA THR A 5 51.13 -8.96 3.87
C THR A 5 50.10 -8.87 2.77
N SER A 6 49.59 -10.00 2.33
CA SER A 6 48.44 -10.03 1.44
C SER A 6 47.20 -9.60 2.23
N VAL A 7 46.75 -8.40 1.94
CA VAL A 7 45.43 -7.96 2.41
C VAL A 7 44.36 -8.62 1.55
N LEU A 8 43.72 -9.61 2.11
CA LEU A 8 42.54 -10.20 1.50
C LEU A 8 41.41 -9.19 1.65
N MET A 9 41.06 -8.50 0.58
CA MET A 9 39.85 -7.71 0.54
C MET A 9 38.67 -8.66 0.39
N LEU A 10 37.96 -8.86 1.46
CA LEU A 10 36.66 -9.53 1.43
C LEU A 10 35.67 -8.53 0.86
N ALA A 11 35.32 -8.68 -0.43
CA ALA A 11 34.19 -7.98 -1.00
C ALA A 11 32.92 -8.56 -0.40
N GLY A 12 32.34 -7.85 0.56
CA GLY A 12 31.03 -8.19 1.10
C GLY A 12 29.96 -8.06 0.01
N LEU A 13 29.42 -9.18 -0.42
CA LEU A 13 28.26 -9.19 -1.29
C LEU A 13 27.05 -8.80 -0.44
N CYS A 14 26.61 -7.56 -0.51
CA CYS A 14 25.32 -7.15 0.00
C CYS A 14 24.25 -7.70 -0.96
N ALA A 15 23.68 -8.85 -0.62
CA ALA A 15 22.49 -9.32 -1.29
C ALA A 15 21.32 -8.43 -0.89
N MET A 16 20.94 -7.48 -1.74
CA MET A 16 19.70 -6.74 -1.56
C MET A 16 18.53 -7.60 -1.98
N PRO A 17 17.49 -7.77 -1.12
CA PRO A 17 16.26 -8.40 -1.57
C PRO A 17 15.64 -7.53 -2.65
N ALA A 18 15.56 -8.07 -3.89
CA ALA A 18 15.14 -7.34 -5.07
C ALA A 18 13.61 -7.17 -5.19
N PHE A 19 12.80 -7.52 -4.16
CA PHE A 19 11.37 -7.76 -4.35
C PHE A 19 10.43 -6.85 -3.57
N ALA A 20 10.92 -6.12 -2.58
CA ALA A 20 10.11 -5.21 -1.79
C ALA A 20 10.67 -3.80 -1.89
N SER A 21 9.82 -2.86 -2.27
CA SER A 21 10.17 -1.45 -2.34
C SER A 21 9.33 -0.70 -1.31
N ALA A 22 10.00 -0.12 -0.32
CA ALA A 22 9.32 0.74 0.66
C ALA A 22 8.69 1.93 -0.05
N ALA A 23 7.43 2.20 0.23
CA ALA A 23 6.67 3.27 -0.38
C ALA A 23 5.80 4.00 0.64
N SER A 24 5.58 5.28 0.39
CA SER A 24 4.68 6.13 1.15
C SER A 24 3.75 6.85 0.20
N TYR A 25 2.45 6.74 0.47
CA TYR A 25 1.41 7.40 -0.32
C TYR A 25 0.63 8.33 0.59
N GLN A 26 0.53 9.60 0.20
CA GLN A 26 -0.14 10.62 0.99
C GLN A 26 -1.39 11.08 0.26
N ASN A 27 -2.50 11.17 1.01
CA ASN A 27 -3.76 11.68 0.50
C ASN A 27 -4.23 10.98 -0.79
N VAL A 28 -4.18 9.67 -0.78
CA VAL A 28 -4.63 8.83 -1.90
C VAL A 28 -5.99 8.23 -1.60
N ALA A 29 -6.80 8.03 -2.65
CA ALA A 29 -8.12 7.44 -2.50
C ALA A 29 -8.01 5.96 -2.14
N VAL A 30 -8.85 5.53 -1.21
CA VAL A 30 -9.04 4.13 -0.87
C VAL A 30 -10.37 3.64 -1.43
N VAL A 31 -10.34 2.49 -2.09
CA VAL A 31 -11.53 1.88 -2.69
C VAL A 31 -11.50 0.37 -2.47
N ASP A 32 -12.66 -0.27 -2.56
CA ASP A 32 -12.73 -1.73 -2.54
C ASP A 32 -12.28 -2.33 -3.88
N VAL A 33 -11.74 -3.54 -3.83
CA VAL A 33 -11.20 -4.23 -5.01
C VAL A 33 -12.27 -4.39 -6.09
N SER A 34 -13.50 -4.74 -5.70
CA SER A 34 -14.59 -5.02 -6.64
C SER A 34 -14.94 -3.82 -7.52
N CYS A 35 -14.83 -2.60 -6.99
CA CYS A 35 -15.19 -1.37 -7.69
C CYS A 35 -14.00 -0.59 -8.26
N SER A 36 -12.77 -1.06 -8.01
CA SER A 36 -11.55 -0.30 -8.30
C SER A 36 -11.46 0.20 -9.75
N LYS A 37 -11.79 -0.63 -10.72
CA LYS A 37 -11.76 -0.25 -12.14
C LYS A 37 -12.83 0.77 -12.50
N ARG A 38 -14.02 0.61 -11.92
CA ARG A 38 -15.18 1.46 -12.22
C ARG A 38 -15.04 2.85 -11.65
N VAL A 39 -14.39 3.01 -10.51
CA VAL A 39 -14.25 4.28 -9.79
C VAL A 39 -12.90 4.96 -9.98
N ALA A 40 -11.99 4.38 -10.75
CA ALA A 40 -10.62 4.89 -10.89
C ALA A 40 -10.57 6.33 -11.44
N ALA A 41 -11.53 6.72 -12.28
CA ALA A 41 -11.59 8.08 -12.83
C ALA A 41 -12.13 9.12 -11.84
N ASP A 42 -12.97 8.70 -10.88
CA ASP A 42 -13.54 9.57 -9.85
C ASP A 42 -13.72 8.80 -8.54
N PRO A 43 -12.61 8.45 -7.87
CA PRO A 43 -12.67 7.65 -6.66
C PRO A 43 -13.30 8.38 -5.46
N ASP A 44 -13.30 9.72 -5.46
CA ASP A 44 -13.87 10.50 -4.37
C ASP A 44 -15.40 10.42 -4.31
N SER A 45 -16.07 10.06 -5.39
CA SER A 45 -17.52 9.82 -5.40
C SER A 45 -17.93 8.49 -4.81
N HIS A 46 -16.99 7.57 -4.59
CA HIS A 46 -17.25 6.26 -4.00
C HIS A 46 -17.53 6.39 -2.51
N THR A 47 -18.68 5.89 -2.07
CA THR A 47 -19.11 6.07 -0.68
C THR A 47 -18.58 5.01 0.25
N ARG A 48 -18.48 5.36 1.54
CA ARG A 48 -18.12 4.42 2.60
C ARG A 48 -19.06 3.22 2.63
N ASP A 49 -20.35 3.45 2.50
CA ASP A 49 -21.34 2.36 2.55
C ASP A 49 -21.17 1.40 1.37
N CYS A 50 -20.91 1.92 0.17
CA CYS A 50 -20.58 1.07 -0.99
C CYS A 50 -19.29 0.29 -0.78
N ALA A 51 -18.25 0.94 -0.27
CA ALA A 51 -16.96 0.30 0.00
C ALA A 51 -17.09 -0.85 1.01
N LEU A 52 -17.82 -0.62 2.10
CA LEU A 52 -18.05 -1.65 3.12
C LEU A 52 -18.93 -2.79 2.62
N LYS A 53 -19.94 -2.51 1.80
CA LYS A 53 -20.78 -3.54 1.18
C LYS A 53 -19.99 -4.49 0.28
N CYS A 54 -19.02 -3.98 -0.43
CA CYS A 54 -18.21 -4.72 -1.41
C CYS A 54 -16.85 -5.14 -0.85
N SER A 55 -16.68 -5.17 0.47
CA SER A 55 -15.41 -5.43 1.15
C SER A 55 -14.91 -6.87 1.07
N GLY A 56 -15.69 -7.80 0.53
CA GLY A 56 -15.35 -9.22 0.50
C GLY A 56 -14.02 -9.54 -0.18
N ASP A 57 -13.64 -8.80 -1.22
CA ASP A 57 -12.37 -8.95 -1.93
C ASP A 57 -11.25 -8.04 -1.41
N GLY A 58 -11.52 -7.26 -0.36
CA GLY A 58 -10.57 -6.34 0.25
C GLY A 58 -10.57 -4.94 -0.37
N PHE A 59 -9.57 -4.19 0.00
CA PHE A 59 -9.39 -2.78 -0.38
C PHE A 59 -8.02 -2.54 -0.99
N GLY A 60 -7.84 -1.36 -1.51
CA GLY A 60 -6.57 -0.86 -1.98
C GLY A 60 -6.63 0.65 -2.22
N ILE A 61 -5.57 1.18 -2.80
CA ILE A 61 -5.46 2.60 -3.12
C ILE A 61 -5.42 2.82 -4.63
N ILE A 62 -5.92 3.98 -5.05
CA ILE A 62 -5.69 4.50 -6.39
C ILE A 62 -4.56 5.52 -6.28
N THR A 63 -3.44 5.23 -6.93
CA THR A 63 -2.27 6.12 -6.94
C THR A 63 -2.50 7.34 -7.84
N SER A 64 -1.62 8.34 -7.75
CA SER A 64 -1.72 9.55 -8.57
C SER A 64 -1.64 9.29 -10.07
N ASP A 65 -1.00 8.20 -10.49
CA ASP A 65 -0.95 7.74 -11.89
C ASP A 65 -2.08 6.77 -12.26
N GLN A 66 -3.13 6.72 -11.43
CA GLN A 66 -4.35 5.92 -11.62
C GLN A 66 -4.10 4.40 -11.60
N LYS A 67 -3.04 3.95 -10.96
CA LYS A 67 -2.81 2.54 -10.70
C LYS A 67 -3.50 2.11 -9.42
N PHE A 68 -4.00 0.89 -9.42
CA PHE A 68 -4.57 0.27 -8.23
C PHE A 68 -3.54 -0.64 -7.56
N LEU A 69 -3.31 -0.41 -6.26
CA LEU A 69 -2.53 -1.29 -5.41
C LEU A 69 -3.44 -1.86 -4.32
N LYS A 70 -3.63 -3.16 -4.34
CA LYS A 70 -4.46 -3.79 -3.30
C LYS A 70 -3.68 -4.00 -2.02
N PHE A 71 -4.36 -3.93 -0.90
CA PHE A 71 -3.77 -4.18 0.40
C PHE A 71 -3.60 -5.67 0.68
N ASP A 72 -2.61 -6.00 1.49
CA ASP A 72 -2.48 -7.31 2.10
C ASP A 72 -3.56 -7.52 3.20
N ALA A 73 -3.57 -8.71 3.82
CA ALA A 73 -4.59 -9.05 4.81
C ALA A 73 -4.60 -8.10 6.01
N GLU A 74 -3.44 -7.66 6.47
CA GLU A 74 -3.36 -6.73 7.60
C GLU A 74 -3.83 -5.33 7.21
N GLY A 75 -3.48 -4.85 6.03
CA GLY A 75 -3.98 -3.58 5.51
C GLY A 75 -5.49 -3.58 5.36
N ASN A 76 -6.06 -4.66 4.87
CA ASN A 76 -7.51 -4.83 4.77
C ASN A 76 -8.20 -4.79 6.13
N ALA A 77 -7.65 -5.44 7.14
CA ALA A 77 -8.21 -5.44 8.49
C ALA A 77 -8.19 -4.02 9.10
N ARG A 78 -7.09 -3.31 8.95
CA ARG A 78 -6.92 -1.95 9.47
C ARG A 78 -7.85 -0.95 8.80
N ILE A 79 -7.95 -0.98 7.47
CA ILE A 79 -8.82 -0.03 6.76
C ILE A 79 -10.29 -0.34 7.00
N THR A 80 -10.67 -1.59 7.09
CA THR A 80 -12.05 -1.98 7.41
C THR A 80 -12.48 -1.40 8.76
N GLU A 81 -11.65 -1.53 9.78
CA GLU A 81 -11.94 -0.98 11.10
C GLU A 81 -12.01 0.54 11.08
N ALA A 82 -11.08 1.20 10.38
CA ALA A 82 -11.09 2.65 10.24
C ALA A 82 -12.35 3.16 9.53
N LEU A 83 -12.80 2.48 8.46
CA LEU A 83 -14.01 2.83 7.74
C LEU A 83 -15.27 2.65 8.58
N LYS A 84 -15.34 1.59 9.37
CA LYS A 84 -16.49 1.34 10.25
C LYS A 84 -16.66 2.42 11.33
N THR A 85 -15.56 2.96 11.81
CA THR A 85 -15.57 3.98 12.88
C THR A 85 -15.57 5.41 12.36
N SER A 86 -15.37 5.62 11.06
CA SER A 86 -15.32 6.95 10.45
C SER A 86 -16.72 7.55 10.27
N SER A 87 -16.81 8.86 10.42
CA SER A 87 -18.00 9.65 10.08
C SER A 87 -18.00 10.13 8.63
N LYS A 88 -16.91 9.92 7.88
CA LYS A 88 -16.84 10.32 6.47
C LYS A 88 -17.73 9.43 5.61
N LYS A 89 -18.47 10.07 4.71
CA LYS A 89 -19.39 9.37 3.80
C LYS A 89 -18.80 9.10 2.44
N ASP A 90 -17.92 9.96 1.96
CA ASP A 90 -17.23 9.88 0.67
C ASP A 90 -15.86 10.55 0.78
N HIS A 91 -15.17 10.77 -0.33
CA HIS A 91 -13.79 11.30 -0.34
C HIS A 91 -12.89 10.52 0.62
N LEU A 92 -12.94 9.20 0.52
CA LEU A 92 -12.21 8.30 1.39
C LEU A 92 -10.74 8.30 0.97
N ARG A 93 -9.92 8.95 1.76
CA ARG A 93 -8.50 9.11 1.50
C ARG A 93 -7.67 8.68 2.69
N VAL A 94 -6.49 8.18 2.39
CA VAL A 94 -5.56 7.65 3.39
C VAL A 94 -4.16 8.19 3.16
N ASN A 95 -3.40 8.23 4.26
CA ASN A 95 -1.95 8.17 4.23
C ASN A 95 -1.56 6.74 4.56
N VAL A 96 -0.76 6.13 3.72
CA VAL A 96 -0.38 4.72 3.89
C VAL A 96 1.09 4.51 3.55
N GLU A 97 1.74 3.69 4.34
CA GLU A 97 3.11 3.24 4.13
C GLU A 97 3.17 1.73 4.09
N GLY A 98 4.09 1.20 3.30
CA GLY A 98 4.28 -0.23 3.19
C GLY A 98 5.27 -0.61 2.12
N ASP A 99 5.35 -1.90 1.84
CA ASP A 99 6.21 -2.46 0.81
C ASP A 99 5.39 -2.87 -0.40
N VAL A 100 5.78 -2.38 -1.57
CA VAL A 100 5.13 -2.75 -2.83
C VAL A 100 5.70 -4.06 -3.33
N GLN A 101 4.82 -5.02 -3.54
CA GLN A 101 5.14 -6.33 -4.10
C GLN A 101 4.21 -6.59 -5.28
N GLY A 102 4.69 -6.32 -6.51
CA GLY A 102 3.85 -6.40 -7.70
C GLY A 102 2.69 -5.39 -7.64
N ASP A 103 1.46 -5.87 -7.63
CA ASP A 103 0.23 -5.07 -7.51
C ASP A 103 -0.32 -4.99 -6.08
N THR A 104 0.42 -5.49 -5.11
CA THR A 104 0.02 -5.55 -3.70
C THR A 104 0.88 -4.64 -2.85
N LEU A 105 0.24 -3.91 -1.95
CA LEU A 105 0.90 -3.11 -0.92
C LEU A 105 0.80 -3.84 0.42
N LYS A 106 1.95 -4.27 0.92
CA LYS A 106 2.07 -4.83 2.26
C LYS A 106 2.11 -3.68 3.26
N VAL A 107 0.98 -3.41 3.90
CA VAL A 107 0.79 -2.23 4.72
C VAL A 107 1.53 -2.34 6.05
N THR A 108 2.33 -1.33 6.37
CA THR A 108 2.98 -1.19 7.68
C THR A 108 2.30 -0.14 8.54
N SER A 109 1.73 0.92 7.94
CA SER A 109 0.90 1.88 8.64
C SER A 109 -0.15 2.46 7.69
N ILE A 110 -1.31 2.81 8.23
CA ILE A 110 -2.39 3.44 7.47
C ILE A 110 -3.20 4.37 8.38
N GLU A 111 -3.55 5.51 7.85
CA GLU A 111 -4.38 6.52 8.52
C GLU A 111 -5.46 6.96 7.55
N LEU A 112 -6.73 6.84 7.99
CA LEU A 112 -7.86 7.39 7.26
C LEU A 112 -7.99 8.88 7.59
N LEU A 113 -8.00 9.69 6.57
CA LEU A 113 -8.06 11.16 6.69
C LEU A 113 -9.47 11.69 6.90
#